data_39261a021241a114761facba41665bf2
#
_entry.id   39261a021241a114761facba41665bf2
#
_cell.length_a   1.000
_cell.length_b   1.000
_cell.length_c   1.000
_cell.angle_alpha   90.00
_cell.angle_beta   90.00
_cell.angle_gamma   90.00
#
_symmetry.space_group_name_H-M   'P 1'
#
loop_
_entity.id
_entity.type
_entity.pdbx_description
1 polymer ?
#
loop_
_entity_poly.entity_id
_entity_poly.type
_entity_poly.pdbx_seq_one_letter_code
_entity_poly.pdbx_strand_id
1 'polypeptide(L)' 'MNTDVEKRVGKNIRTLREKSKLTQEELATQLQIRGCDITRSAVAKIEVGQRHLYPDEIILVKEILKVSFDDIFA' A
#
# COMPACT_ATOMS: atom_id res chain seq x y z
N MET A 1 15.39 5.21 -8.83
CA MET A 1 14.44 5.48 -7.77
C MET A 1 15.06 5.21 -6.40
N ASN A 2 14.69 5.95 -5.37
CA ASN A 2 15.29 5.82 -4.05
C ASN A 2 14.67 4.65 -3.28
N THR A 3 15.44 3.55 -3.13
CA THR A 3 14.97 2.35 -2.45
C THR A 3 14.67 2.58 -0.97
N ASP A 4 15.36 3.52 -0.33
CA ASP A 4 15.11 3.84 1.08
C ASP A 4 13.73 4.47 1.26
N VAL A 5 13.33 5.34 0.34
CA VAL A 5 11.99 5.95 0.35
C VAL A 5 10.94 4.87 0.11
N GLU A 6 11.15 3.99 -0.86
CA GLU A 6 10.21 2.91 -1.15
C GLU A 6 10.03 1.97 0.03
N LYS A 7 11.11 1.60 0.70
CA LYS A 7 11.05 0.75 1.89
C LYS A 7 10.29 1.44 3.03
N ARG A 8 10.54 2.73 3.22
CA ARG A 8 9.86 3.51 4.27
C ARG A 8 8.36 3.61 3.99
N VAL A 9 7.99 3.94 2.76
CA VAL A 9 6.59 4.03 2.35
C VAL A 9 5.91 2.66 2.48
N GLY A 10 6.56 1.61 2.02
CA GLY A 10 6.03 0.25 2.13
C GLY A 10 5.80 -0.16 3.58
N LYS A 11 6.76 0.15 4.46
CA LYS A 11 6.63 -0.14 5.89
C LYS A 11 5.47 0.65 6.51
N ASN A 12 5.31 1.91 6.13
CA ASN A 12 4.21 2.73 6.61
C ASN A 12 2.87 2.14 6.17
N ILE A 13 2.76 1.73 4.92
CA ILE A 13 1.54 1.10 4.41
C ILE A 13 1.22 -0.17 5.20
N ARG A 14 2.22 -1.01 5.45
CA ARG A 14 2.02 -2.21 6.26
C ARG A 14 1.49 -1.89 7.65
N THR A 15 2.10 -0.92 8.32
CA THR A 15 1.68 -0.51 9.66
C THR A 15 0.25 0.00 9.65
N LEU A 16 -0.09 0.85 8.66
CA LEU A 16 -1.43 1.42 8.54
C LEU A 16 -2.46 0.32 8.20
N ARG A 17 -2.09 -0.62 7.34
CA ARG A 17 -2.93 -1.77 7.01
C ARG A 17 -3.23 -2.61 8.25
N GLU A 18 -2.20 -2.91 9.03
CA GLU A 18 -2.35 -3.71 10.26
C GLU A 18 -3.23 -2.99 11.29
N LYS A 19 -3.07 -1.67 11.40
CA LYS A 19 -3.95 -0.86 12.27
C LYS A 19 -5.40 -0.89 11.81
N SER A 20 -5.63 -1.02 10.51
CA SER A 20 -6.97 -1.15 9.93
C SER A 20 -7.50 -2.56 10.03
N LYS A 21 -6.71 -3.50 10.57
CA LYS A 21 -7.07 -4.91 10.71
C LYS A 21 -7.36 -5.60 9.38
N LEU A 22 -6.67 -5.18 8.32
CA LEU A 22 -6.77 -5.81 7.02
C LEU A 22 -5.57 -6.72 6.79
N THR A 23 -5.81 -7.89 6.18
CA THR A 23 -4.74 -8.75 5.67
C THR A 23 -4.24 -8.19 4.34
N GLN A 24 -3.07 -8.67 3.88
CA GLN A 24 -2.56 -8.31 2.55
C GLN A 24 -3.56 -8.70 1.46
N GLU A 25 -4.19 -9.86 1.59
CA GLU A 25 -5.19 -10.32 0.64
C GLU A 25 -6.42 -9.42 0.63
N GLU A 26 -6.89 -8.99 1.79
CA GLU A 26 -8.03 -8.09 1.89
C GLU A 26 -7.71 -6.73 1.26
N LEU A 27 -6.52 -6.20 1.47
CA LEU A 27 -6.11 -4.96 0.82
C LEU A 27 -6.07 -5.13 -0.69
N ALA A 28 -5.50 -6.24 -1.19
CA ALA A 28 -5.48 -6.55 -2.61
C ALA A 28 -6.90 -6.62 -3.19
N THR A 29 -7.81 -7.29 -2.48
CA THR A 29 -9.21 -7.40 -2.90
C THR A 29 -9.87 -6.03 -3.00
N GLN A 30 -9.64 -5.15 -2.03
CA GLN A 30 -10.19 -3.79 -2.06
C GLN A 30 -9.63 -2.98 -3.23
N LEU A 31 -8.36 -3.15 -3.55
CA LEU A 31 -7.75 -2.50 -4.71
C LEU A 31 -8.38 -3.01 -6.02
N GLN A 32 -8.57 -4.32 -6.13
CA GLN A 32 -9.17 -4.93 -7.32
C GLN A 32 -10.60 -4.46 -7.54
N ILE A 33 -11.39 -4.35 -6.48
CA ILE A 33 -12.76 -3.84 -6.55
C ILE A 33 -12.80 -2.42 -7.13
N ARG A 34 -11.75 -1.63 -6.86
CA ARG A 34 -11.65 -0.25 -7.36
C ARG A 34 -10.96 -0.14 -8.71
N GLY A 35 -10.78 -1.27 -9.39
CA GLY A 35 -10.20 -1.29 -10.73
C GLY A 35 -8.67 -1.34 -10.77
N CYS A 36 -8.02 -1.54 -9.64
CA CYS A 36 -6.57 -1.66 -9.57
C CYS A 36 -6.19 -3.14 -9.48
N ASP A 37 -5.63 -3.68 -10.55
CA ASP A 37 -5.33 -5.12 -10.66
C ASP A 37 -4.02 -5.47 -9.93
N ILE A 38 -4.06 -5.43 -8.61
CA ILE A 38 -2.94 -5.79 -7.74
C ILE A 38 -3.26 -7.08 -7.00
N THR A 39 -2.31 -8.03 -7.03
CA THR A 39 -2.43 -9.28 -6.30
C THR A 39 -1.90 -9.15 -4.88
N ARG A 40 -2.21 -10.14 -4.02
CA ARG A 40 -1.62 -10.23 -2.68
C ARG A 40 -0.09 -10.23 -2.74
N SER A 41 0.48 -10.95 -3.70
CA SER A 41 1.93 -11.01 -3.89
C SER A 41 2.51 -9.62 -4.18
N ALA A 42 1.82 -8.81 -4.98
CA ALA A 42 2.25 -7.44 -5.28
C ALA A 42 2.17 -6.56 -4.03
N VAL A 43 1.11 -6.70 -3.22
CA VAL A 43 1.00 -5.96 -1.95
C VAL A 43 2.18 -6.31 -1.04
N ALA A 44 2.50 -7.61 -0.92
CA ALA A 44 3.64 -8.04 -0.10
C ALA A 44 4.95 -7.41 -0.55
N LYS A 45 5.18 -7.33 -1.87
CA LYS A 45 6.39 -6.73 -2.43
C LYS A 45 6.44 -5.22 -2.20
N ILE A 46 5.31 -4.54 -2.31
CA ILE A 46 5.22 -3.11 -2.00
C ILE A 46 5.64 -2.85 -0.56
N GLU A 47 5.14 -3.66 0.37
CA GLU A 47 5.37 -3.46 1.80
C GLU A 47 6.83 -3.66 2.22
N VAL A 48 7.62 -4.39 1.43
CA VAL A 48 9.05 -4.58 1.69
C VAL A 48 9.95 -3.76 0.75
N GLY A 49 9.35 -2.91 -0.10
CA GLY A 49 10.10 -2.03 -0.99
C GLY A 49 10.66 -2.72 -2.22
N GLN A 50 10.11 -3.86 -2.62
CA GLN A 50 10.54 -4.61 -3.80
C GLN A 50 9.71 -4.31 -5.05
N ARG A 51 8.67 -3.52 -4.94
CA ARG A 51 7.83 -3.12 -6.06
C ARG A 51 7.48 -1.65 -5.94
N HIS A 52 7.52 -0.94 -7.04
CA HIS A 52 7.10 0.46 -7.09
C HIS A 52 5.62 0.59 -6.79
N LEU A 53 5.26 1.69 -6.16
CA LEU A 53 3.87 2.06 -5.90
C LEU A 53 3.56 3.27 -6.79
N TYR A 54 2.67 3.09 -7.74
CA TYR A 54 2.30 4.14 -8.68
C TYR A 54 1.33 5.15 -8.05
N PRO A 55 1.28 6.40 -8.57
CA PRO A 55 0.45 7.45 -7.95
C PRO A 55 -1.02 7.10 -7.78
N ASP A 56 -1.63 6.46 -8.78
CA ASP A 56 -3.02 6.04 -8.71
C ASP A 56 -3.24 4.98 -7.64
N GLU A 57 -2.25 4.10 -7.46
CA GLU A 57 -2.29 3.07 -6.41
C GLU A 57 -2.20 3.70 -5.03
N ILE A 58 -1.35 4.72 -4.87
CA ILE A 58 -1.20 5.45 -3.61
C ILE A 58 -2.52 6.10 -3.21
N ILE A 59 -3.20 6.73 -4.15
CA ILE A 59 -4.50 7.37 -3.92
C ILE A 59 -5.52 6.35 -3.41
N LEU A 60 -5.59 5.18 -4.04
CA LEU A 60 -6.53 4.14 -3.65
C LEU A 60 -6.19 3.55 -2.27
N VAL A 61 -4.91 3.31 -2.00
CA VAL A 61 -4.47 2.83 -0.69
C VAL A 61 -4.87 3.82 0.41
N LYS A 62 -4.64 5.11 0.16
CA LYS A 62 -5.06 6.17 1.08
C LYS A 62 -6.56 6.09 1.37
N GLU A 63 -7.37 5.95 0.35
CA GLU A 63 -8.83 5.89 0.48
C GLU A 63 -9.27 4.64 1.25
N ILE A 64 -8.70 3.49 0.91
CA ILE A 64 -9.04 2.21 1.54
C ILE A 64 -8.68 2.24 3.03
N LEU A 65 -7.48 2.71 3.36
CA LEU A 65 -7.00 2.73 4.73
C LEU A 65 -7.52 3.93 5.52
N LYS A 66 -8.15 4.91 4.86
CA LYS A 66 -8.72 6.12 5.48
C LYS A 66 -7.66 6.90 6.26
N VAL A 67 -6.53 7.11 5.63
CA VAL A 67 -5.39 7.81 6.21
C VAL A 67 -5.04 9.04 5.34
N SER A 68 -4.11 9.86 5.81
CA SER A 68 -3.59 10.98 5.03
C SER A 68 -2.39 10.56 4.19
N PHE A 69 -2.05 11.37 3.17
CA PHE A 69 -0.80 11.17 2.45
C PHE A 69 0.41 11.33 3.39
N ASP A 70 0.33 12.23 4.36
CA ASP A 70 1.40 12.42 5.33
C ASP A 70 1.66 11.14 6.12
N ASP A 71 0.62 10.40 6.47
CA ASP A 71 0.77 9.11 7.16
C ASP A 71 1.53 8.10 6.29
N ILE A 72 1.27 8.11 4.99
CA ILE A 72 1.92 7.18 4.06
C ILE A 72 3.39 7.56 3.85
N PHE A 73 3.67 8.85 3.75
CA PHE A 73 5.01 9.35 3.41
C PHE A 73 5.85 9.77 4.62
N ALA A 74 5.35 9.56 5.81
CA ALA A 74 6.04 9.95 7.06
C ALA A 74 7.47 9.42 7.20
#